data_453728b75e0717358f4b4f7e3223f86b
#
_entry.id   453728b75e0717358f4b4f7e3223f86b
#
_cell.length_a   1.000
_cell.length_b   1.000
_cell.length_c   1.000
_cell.angle_alpha   90.00
_cell.angle_beta   90.00
_cell.angle_gamma   90.00
#
_symmetry.space_group_name_H-M   'P 1'
#
loop_
_entity.id
_entity.type
_entity.pdbx_description
1 polymer ?
#
loop_
_entity_poly.entity_id
_entity_poly.type
_entity_poly.pdbx_seq_one_letter_code
_entity_poly.pdbx_strand_id
1 'polypeptide(L)'
;MRSHIAWLAGAAFAVAAAFSTEAGTLDQAKTRGQLICGSNPGLAGFGLPDDQGMYKGLDVDECRAIAAAIFNDPNKVKFLPINAKDRPTILASGEIDVLIRNTTWTLSRQTAGMFFTGINYYDGQGFMVRKKLGVDSALKLDGASVCVQQGTTTELNLADYFRANNMKLEAVVFATDAETTKAYDSGRCDAYTTDASGLYSERLKMSNPDDHMVLPEIISKEPLGPSVRKDDIQWFQIVQWTHYALITAEELGVTQANVDEKRKSDNPAIRRLLGVEGSFGEGLGLTNDWAYRIIKHVGNYGEIFERNVGMGSPIKIARGLNALWNKGGLQYAPPIR
;
A
#
# COMPACT_ATOMS: atom_id res chain seq x y z
N MET A 1 -5.26 -55.61 68.54
CA MET A 1 -5.89 -54.63 67.67
C MET A 1 -4.79 -53.74 67.10
N ARG A 2 -4.40 -53.94 65.84
CA ARG A 2 -3.34 -53.17 65.14
C ARG A 2 -4.06 -52.44 63.97
N SER A 3 -4.13 -51.14 64.01
CA SER A 3 -4.69 -50.28 62.93
C SER A 3 -3.62 -49.97 61.90
N HIS A 4 -3.84 -50.33 60.65
CA HIS A 4 -3.03 -49.95 59.50
C HIS A 4 -3.55 -48.64 58.93
N ILE A 5 -2.73 -47.59 59.01
CA ILE A 5 -2.96 -46.32 58.30
C ILE A 5 -2.28 -46.41 56.93
N ALA A 6 -3.09 -46.43 55.87
CA ALA A 6 -2.61 -46.37 54.50
C ALA A 6 -2.39 -44.90 54.08
N TRP A 7 -1.19 -44.55 53.67
CA TRP A 7 -0.84 -43.27 53.06
C TRP A 7 -1.12 -43.34 51.57
N LEU A 8 -2.10 -42.58 51.10
CA LEU A 8 -2.30 -42.31 49.66
C LEU A 8 -1.42 -41.15 49.23
N ALA A 9 -0.37 -41.43 48.49
CA ALA A 9 0.45 -40.43 47.84
C ALA A 9 -0.24 -39.99 46.53
N GLY A 10 -0.83 -38.80 46.55
CA GLY A 10 -1.42 -38.16 45.38
C GLY A 10 -0.29 -37.54 44.50
N ALA A 11 -0.01 -38.13 43.36
CA ALA A 11 0.86 -37.54 42.35
C ALA A 11 0.11 -36.40 41.60
N ALA A 12 0.43 -35.15 41.92
CA ALA A 12 -0.04 -34.01 41.16
C ALA A 12 0.74 -33.95 39.83
N PHE A 13 0.09 -34.28 38.74
CA PHE A 13 0.56 -34.01 37.37
C PHE A 13 0.39 -32.53 37.07
N ALA A 14 1.46 -31.74 37.11
CA ALA A 14 1.51 -30.40 36.59
C ALA A 14 1.56 -30.48 35.06
N VAL A 15 0.43 -30.27 34.39
CA VAL A 15 0.36 -30.07 32.94
C VAL A 15 0.92 -28.66 32.69
N ALA A 16 2.17 -28.56 32.31
CA ALA A 16 2.75 -27.34 31.75
C ALA A 16 2.10 -27.11 30.38
N ALA A 17 1.12 -26.21 30.31
CA ALA A 17 0.62 -25.70 29.04
C ALA A 17 1.75 -24.92 28.37
N ALA A 18 2.43 -25.55 27.42
CA ALA A 18 3.34 -24.87 26.52
C ALA A 18 2.48 -23.92 25.67
N PHE A 19 2.44 -22.66 26.04
CA PHE A 19 2.00 -21.61 25.13
C PHE A 19 3.03 -21.56 24.00
N SER A 20 2.75 -22.19 22.88
CA SER A 20 3.47 -21.93 21.64
C SER A 20 3.15 -20.50 21.28
N THR A 21 4.07 -19.58 21.53
CA THR A 21 4.01 -18.24 20.93
C THR A 21 4.07 -18.47 19.41
N GLU A 22 2.99 -18.14 18.74
CA GLU A 22 2.96 -18.20 17.28
C GLU A 22 4.12 -17.33 16.74
N ALA A 23 4.91 -17.89 15.82
CA ALA A 23 6.08 -17.18 15.28
C ALA A 23 5.63 -15.89 14.61
N GLY A 24 6.30 -14.77 14.92
CA GLY A 24 6.00 -13.47 14.31
C GLY A 24 6.10 -13.48 12.80
N THR A 25 5.50 -12.53 12.13
CA THR A 25 5.45 -12.47 10.65
C THR A 25 6.84 -12.42 10.03
N LEU A 26 7.80 -11.75 10.67
CA LEU A 26 9.20 -11.73 10.24
C LEU A 26 9.81 -13.14 10.21
N ASP A 27 9.61 -13.91 11.27
CA ASP A 27 10.16 -15.28 11.37
C ASP A 27 9.49 -16.24 10.39
N GLN A 28 8.18 -16.08 10.19
CA GLN A 28 7.43 -16.84 9.17
C GLN A 28 7.97 -16.53 7.76
N ALA A 29 8.18 -15.26 7.42
CA ALA A 29 8.73 -14.84 6.15
C ALA A 29 10.17 -15.35 5.95
N LYS A 30 11.03 -15.24 6.99
CA LYS A 30 12.40 -15.78 6.96
C LYS A 30 12.43 -17.31 6.77
N THR A 31 11.59 -18.04 7.49
CA THR A 31 11.50 -19.51 7.39
C THR A 31 11.02 -19.94 6.00
N ARG A 32 10.05 -19.23 5.43
CA ARG A 32 9.52 -19.46 4.08
C ARG A 32 10.51 -19.02 2.99
N GLY A 33 11.45 -18.12 3.30
CA GLY A 33 12.44 -17.59 2.38
C GLY A 33 11.90 -16.52 1.41
N GLN A 34 10.68 -16.00 1.64
CA GLN A 34 10.06 -14.95 0.83
C GLN A 34 8.95 -14.22 1.58
N LEU A 35 8.70 -12.97 1.19
CA LEU A 35 7.54 -12.17 1.58
C LEU A 35 6.30 -12.56 0.76
N ILE A 36 5.09 -12.53 1.33
CA ILE A 36 3.84 -12.59 0.58
C ILE A 36 3.14 -11.23 0.68
N CYS A 37 3.06 -10.54 -0.44
CA CYS A 37 2.47 -9.19 -0.53
C CYS A 37 1.14 -9.24 -1.28
N GLY A 38 0.07 -8.75 -0.64
CA GLY A 38 -1.22 -8.53 -1.29
C GLY A 38 -1.16 -7.30 -2.20
N SER A 39 -1.42 -7.48 -3.50
CA SER A 39 -1.27 -6.42 -4.50
C SER A 39 -2.54 -6.23 -5.33
N ASN A 40 -2.63 -5.12 -6.06
CA ASN A 40 -3.70 -4.89 -7.02
C ASN A 40 -3.56 -5.87 -8.20
N PRO A 41 -4.67 -6.47 -8.69
CA PRO A 41 -4.63 -7.38 -9.82
C PRO A 41 -4.31 -6.74 -11.17
N GLY A 42 -4.36 -5.39 -11.29
CA GLY A 42 -4.18 -4.80 -12.62
C GLY A 42 -4.22 -3.27 -12.70
N LEU A 43 -3.82 -2.52 -11.66
CA LEU A 43 -3.79 -1.05 -11.70
C LEU A 43 -2.40 -0.56 -12.13
N ALA A 44 -2.31 0.01 -13.33
CA ALA A 44 -1.06 0.58 -13.84
C ALA A 44 -0.49 1.65 -12.88
N GLY A 45 0.83 1.64 -12.70
CA GLY A 45 1.54 2.52 -11.77
C GLY A 45 1.51 2.11 -10.30
N PHE A 46 0.58 1.25 -9.87
CA PHE A 46 0.48 0.76 -8.48
C PHE A 46 0.76 -0.73 -8.38
N GLY A 47 0.03 -1.56 -9.09
CA GLY A 47 0.21 -3.01 -9.10
C GLY A 47 -0.34 -3.60 -10.38
N LEU A 48 0.53 -3.85 -11.35
CA LEU A 48 0.18 -4.42 -12.66
C LEU A 48 1.16 -5.52 -13.02
N PRO A 49 0.72 -6.78 -13.20
CA PRO A 49 1.55 -7.81 -13.80
C PRO A 49 1.72 -7.53 -15.31
N ASP A 50 2.94 -7.74 -15.82
CA ASP A 50 3.20 -7.77 -17.26
C ASP A 50 2.85 -9.16 -17.85
N ASP A 51 3.05 -9.33 -19.16
CA ASP A 51 2.72 -10.56 -19.89
C ASP A 51 3.50 -11.80 -19.40
N GLN A 52 4.56 -11.59 -18.64
CA GLN A 52 5.35 -12.64 -17.99
C GLN A 52 4.94 -12.87 -16.53
N GLY A 53 3.91 -12.16 -16.05
CA GLY A 53 3.45 -12.19 -14.66
C GLY A 53 4.34 -11.40 -13.68
N MET A 54 5.29 -10.61 -14.17
CA MET A 54 6.14 -9.77 -13.33
C MET A 54 5.41 -8.49 -12.95
N TYR A 55 5.20 -8.30 -11.65
CA TYR A 55 4.51 -7.12 -11.13
C TYR A 55 5.39 -5.86 -11.21
N LYS A 56 4.75 -4.72 -11.52
CA LYS A 56 5.34 -3.36 -11.53
C LYS A 56 4.38 -2.38 -10.89
N GLY A 57 4.91 -1.34 -10.24
CA GLY A 57 4.13 -0.28 -9.64
C GLY A 57 4.72 0.24 -8.34
N LEU A 58 4.20 1.35 -7.83
CA LEU A 58 4.62 2.00 -6.58
C LEU A 58 4.44 1.06 -5.39
N ASP A 59 3.27 0.44 -5.27
CA ASP A 59 2.96 -0.52 -4.20
C ASP A 59 3.84 -1.78 -4.31
N VAL A 60 4.13 -2.21 -5.52
CA VAL A 60 5.01 -3.35 -5.81
C VAL A 60 6.45 -3.07 -5.38
N ASP A 61 6.95 -1.87 -5.69
CA ASP A 61 8.29 -1.47 -5.30
C ASP A 61 8.44 -1.34 -3.78
N GLU A 62 7.39 -0.93 -3.08
CA GLU A 62 7.39 -0.91 -1.62
C GLU A 62 7.42 -2.34 -1.02
N CYS A 63 6.70 -3.30 -1.60
CA CYS A 63 6.84 -4.71 -1.22
C CYS A 63 8.26 -5.24 -1.48
N ARG A 64 8.87 -4.86 -2.60
CA ARG A 64 10.27 -5.19 -2.91
C ARG A 64 11.26 -4.55 -1.95
N ALA A 65 10.96 -3.33 -1.47
CA ALA A 65 11.77 -2.66 -0.46
C ALA A 65 11.78 -3.44 0.86
N ILE A 66 10.62 -3.95 1.30
CA ILE A 66 10.53 -4.81 2.48
C ILE A 66 11.32 -6.11 2.27
N ALA A 67 11.18 -6.76 1.11
CA ALA A 67 11.95 -7.97 0.79
C ALA A 67 13.46 -7.70 0.75
N ALA A 68 13.89 -6.57 0.18
CA ALA A 68 15.29 -6.15 0.17
C ALA A 68 15.84 -5.92 1.58
N ALA A 69 15.07 -5.29 2.47
CA ALA A 69 15.45 -5.09 3.87
C ALA A 69 15.73 -6.40 4.60
N ILE A 70 14.87 -7.40 4.39
CA ILE A 70 14.92 -8.70 5.09
C ILE A 70 15.94 -9.64 4.47
N PHE A 71 15.89 -9.82 3.14
CA PHE A 71 16.60 -10.86 2.41
C PHE A 71 17.82 -10.37 1.62
N ASN A 72 18.04 -9.05 1.54
CA ASN A 72 18.99 -8.44 0.60
C ASN A 72 18.70 -8.85 -0.88
N ASP A 73 17.45 -9.14 -1.19
CA ASP A 73 16.97 -9.51 -2.52
C ASP A 73 15.53 -9.02 -2.73
N PRO A 74 15.29 -8.06 -3.62
CA PRO A 74 13.97 -7.50 -3.88
C PRO A 74 13.02 -8.49 -4.57
N ASN A 75 13.54 -9.60 -5.09
CA ASN A 75 12.75 -10.64 -5.77
C ASN A 75 12.25 -11.72 -4.80
N LYS A 76 12.65 -11.69 -3.54
CA LYS A 76 12.13 -12.58 -2.49
C LYS A 76 10.75 -12.14 -2.02
N VAL A 77 9.86 -11.87 -2.98
CA VAL A 77 8.46 -11.49 -2.76
C VAL A 77 7.55 -12.24 -3.73
N LYS A 78 6.47 -12.80 -3.19
CA LYS A 78 5.35 -13.35 -3.94
C LYS A 78 4.20 -12.36 -3.88
N PHE A 79 3.69 -11.95 -5.03
CA PHE A 79 2.51 -11.10 -5.13
C PHE A 79 1.24 -11.95 -5.21
N LEU A 80 0.25 -11.61 -4.37
CA LEU A 80 -1.08 -12.22 -4.39
C LEU A 80 -2.08 -11.15 -4.87
N PRO A 81 -2.75 -11.36 -6.02
CA PRO A 81 -3.77 -10.42 -6.50
C PRO A 81 -5.01 -10.46 -5.60
N ILE A 82 -5.44 -9.28 -5.10
CA ILE A 82 -6.55 -9.17 -4.16
C ILE A 82 -7.57 -8.16 -4.66
N ASN A 83 -8.85 -8.55 -4.71
CA ASN A 83 -9.95 -7.63 -4.97
C ASN A 83 -10.23 -6.71 -3.79
N ALA A 84 -10.88 -5.57 -4.06
CA ALA A 84 -11.11 -4.54 -3.04
C ALA A 84 -11.87 -5.06 -1.81
N LYS A 85 -12.93 -5.86 -2.01
CA LYS A 85 -13.78 -6.40 -0.94
C LYS A 85 -13.08 -7.46 -0.06
N ASP A 86 -12.07 -8.16 -0.60
CA ASP A 86 -11.46 -9.32 0.05
C ASP A 86 -10.27 -8.93 0.96
N ARG A 87 -9.81 -7.68 0.90
CA ARG A 87 -8.63 -7.16 1.63
C ARG A 87 -8.62 -7.47 3.13
N PRO A 88 -9.68 -7.14 3.91
CA PRO A 88 -9.65 -7.39 5.35
C PRO A 88 -9.57 -8.87 5.70
N THR A 89 -10.32 -9.72 4.98
CA THR A 89 -10.37 -11.16 5.24
C THR A 89 -9.04 -11.84 4.93
N ILE A 90 -8.43 -11.54 3.78
CA ILE A 90 -7.16 -12.14 3.37
C ILE A 90 -6.00 -11.69 4.27
N LEU A 91 -5.99 -10.41 4.70
CA LEU A 91 -5.00 -9.94 5.67
C LEU A 91 -5.17 -10.63 7.04
N ALA A 92 -6.41 -10.74 7.52
CA ALA A 92 -6.72 -11.35 8.81
C ALA A 92 -6.42 -12.85 8.84
N SER A 93 -6.60 -13.58 7.71
CA SER A 93 -6.31 -15.02 7.62
C SER A 93 -4.82 -15.36 7.66
N GLY A 94 -3.93 -14.38 7.43
CA GLY A 94 -2.50 -14.61 7.33
C GLY A 94 -2.02 -15.18 6.00
N GLU A 95 -2.88 -15.23 4.97
CA GLU A 95 -2.46 -15.61 3.62
C GLU A 95 -1.44 -14.64 3.03
N ILE A 96 -1.43 -13.39 3.49
CA ILE A 96 -0.44 -12.37 3.17
C ILE A 96 0.23 -11.84 4.43
N ASP A 97 1.48 -11.44 4.28
CA ASP A 97 2.25 -10.81 5.36
C ASP A 97 1.93 -9.31 5.47
N VAL A 98 1.72 -8.67 4.34
CA VAL A 98 1.44 -7.25 4.20
C VAL A 98 0.50 -7.01 3.03
N LEU A 99 -0.40 -6.05 3.17
CA LEU A 99 -1.26 -5.56 2.10
C LEU A 99 -0.76 -4.18 1.65
N ILE A 100 -0.27 -4.08 0.40
CA ILE A 100 0.08 -2.82 -0.26
C ILE A 100 -0.63 -2.82 -1.61
N ARG A 101 -1.83 -2.19 -1.62
CA ARG A 101 -2.77 -2.30 -2.73
C ARG A 101 -3.68 -1.07 -2.76
N ASN A 102 -3.12 0.12 -3.02
CA ASN A 102 -3.88 1.37 -3.09
C ASN A 102 -5.08 1.38 -2.09
N THR A 103 -4.78 1.16 -0.82
CA THR A 103 -5.79 0.95 0.21
C THR A 103 -5.89 2.18 1.10
N THR A 104 -7.04 2.86 1.06
CA THR A 104 -7.31 4.05 1.86
C THR A 104 -7.35 3.70 3.34
N TRP A 105 -6.60 4.43 4.14
CA TRP A 105 -6.67 4.37 5.59
C TRP A 105 -7.95 5.03 6.08
N THR A 106 -8.83 4.25 6.70
CA THR A 106 -10.05 4.74 7.35
C THR A 106 -10.18 4.15 8.74
N LEU A 107 -10.95 4.83 9.61
CA LEU A 107 -11.23 4.31 10.95
C LEU A 107 -11.91 2.94 10.90
N SER A 108 -12.88 2.77 10.00
CA SER A 108 -13.62 1.50 9.86
C SER A 108 -12.71 0.34 9.44
N ARG A 109 -11.77 0.55 8.52
CA ARG A 109 -10.78 -0.46 8.10
C ARG A 109 -9.81 -0.78 9.23
N GLN A 110 -9.36 0.24 9.98
CA GLN A 110 -8.48 0.03 11.12
C GLN A 110 -9.16 -0.77 12.23
N THR A 111 -10.41 -0.45 12.55
CA THR A 111 -11.19 -1.22 13.54
C THR A 111 -11.55 -2.62 13.07
N ALA A 112 -11.60 -2.86 11.75
CA ALA A 112 -11.74 -4.18 11.13
C ALA A 112 -10.42 -4.98 11.08
N GLY A 113 -9.34 -4.50 11.71
CA GLY A 113 -8.09 -5.24 11.85
C GLY A 113 -7.00 -4.95 10.81
N MET A 114 -7.19 -3.95 9.96
CA MET A 114 -6.18 -3.49 9.02
C MET A 114 -5.35 -2.38 9.66
N PHE A 115 -4.17 -2.68 10.21
CA PHE A 115 -3.29 -1.69 10.83
C PHE A 115 -2.40 -1.03 9.79
N PHE A 116 -2.69 0.23 9.50
CA PHE A 116 -1.93 1.02 8.53
C PHE A 116 -0.62 1.52 9.15
N THR A 117 0.48 1.33 8.43
CA THR A 117 1.83 1.65 8.92
C THR A 117 2.29 3.06 8.52
N GLY A 118 1.60 3.68 7.57
CA GLY A 118 1.91 5.01 7.06
C GLY A 118 1.06 5.32 5.82
N ILE A 119 1.32 6.47 5.21
CA ILE A 119 0.68 6.89 3.96
C ILE A 119 1.75 6.93 2.87
N ASN A 120 1.68 5.98 1.93
CA ASN A 120 2.61 5.92 0.81
C ASN A 120 2.14 6.73 -0.41
N TYR A 121 0.84 7.08 -0.45
CA TYR A 121 0.30 7.93 -1.51
C TYR A 121 -0.90 8.74 -1.01
N TYR A 122 -0.83 10.06 -1.13
CA TYR A 122 -1.94 10.97 -0.84
C TYR A 122 -2.76 11.15 -2.11
N ASP A 123 -3.99 10.65 -2.09
CA ASP A 123 -4.93 10.69 -3.20
C ASP A 123 -6.27 11.33 -2.80
N GLY A 124 -7.18 11.38 -3.74
CA GLY A 124 -8.54 11.79 -3.56
C GLY A 124 -9.41 11.20 -4.67
N GLN A 125 -10.70 11.04 -4.42
CA GLN A 125 -11.65 10.53 -5.39
C GLN A 125 -12.04 11.60 -6.41
N GLY A 126 -12.10 11.19 -7.69
CA GLY A 126 -12.54 12.02 -8.80
C GLY A 126 -13.57 11.32 -9.69
N PHE A 127 -13.86 11.94 -10.81
CA PHE A 127 -14.72 11.41 -11.85
C PHE A 127 -14.05 11.49 -13.22
N MET A 128 -14.22 10.47 -14.03
CA MET A 128 -13.85 10.47 -15.44
C MET A 128 -15.12 10.38 -16.30
N VAL A 129 -15.17 11.22 -17.34
CA VAL A 129 -16.29 11.30 -18.28
C VAL A 129 -15.75 11.29 -19.72
N ARG A 130 -16.63 10.91 -20.66
CA ARG A 130 -16.35 11.12 -22.07
C ARG A 130 -16.49 12.60 -22.41
N LYS A 131 -15.52 13.19 -23.13
CA LYS A 131 -15.54 14.59 -23.55
C LYS A 131 -16.82 14.95 -24.32
N LYS A 132 -17.36 14.01 -25.11
CA LYS A 132 -18.62 14.19 -25.86
C LYS A 132 -19.86 14.41 -24.98
N LEU A 133 -19.78 14.07 -23.68
CA LEU A 133 -20.87 14.34 -22.74
C LEU A 133 -21.04 15.84 -22.47
N GLY A 134 -20.01 16.66 -22.72
CA GLY A 134 -20.03 18.11 -22.53
C GLY A 134 -20.07 18.54 -21.06
N VAL A 135 -19.69 17.66 -20.12
CA VAL A 135 -19.63 17.91 -18.68
C VAL A 135 -18.20 18.27 -18.29
N ASP A 136 -18.02 19.38 -17.61
CA ASP A 136 -16.73 19.93 -17.15
C ASP A 136 -16.62 20.03 -15.62
N SER A 137 -17.66 19.62 -14.90
CA SER A 137 -17.74 19.64 -13.44
C SER A 137 -18.56 18.47 -12.92
N ALA A 138 -18.14 17.89 -11.80
CA ALA A 138 -18.86 16.81 -11.11
C ALA A 138 -20.26 17.26 -10.64
N LEU A 139 -20.48 18.55 -10.40
CA LEU A 139 -21.80 19.11 -10.06
C LEU A 139 -22.81 19.06 -11.21
N LYS A 140 -22.36 18.77 -12.45
CA LYS A 140 -23.21 18.59 -13.63
C LYS A 140 -23.58 17.13 -13.89
N LEU A 141 -23.25 16.22 -12.96
CA LEU A 141 -23.57 14.78 -13.06
C LEU A 141 -24.93 14.43 -12.43
N ASP A 142 -25.83 15.40 -12.20
CA ASP A 142 -27.17 15.12 -11.70
C ASP A 142 -27.94 14.17 -12.63
N GLY A 143 -28.42 13.04 -12.10
CA GLY A 143 -29.11 12.00 -12.87
C GLY A 143 -28.21 11.10 -13.73
N ALA A 144 -26.90 11.30 -13.71
CA ALA A 144 -25.95 10.46 -14.46
C ALA A 144 -25.82 9.06 -13.86
N SER A 145 -25.59 8.07 -14.73
CA SER A 145 -25.16 6.74 -14.34
C SER A 145 -23.66 6.70 -14.08
N VAL A 146 -23.26 6.22 -12.89
CA VAL A 146 -21.86 6.23 -12.45
C VAL A 146 -21.37 4.81 -12.15
N CYS A 147 -20.38 4.35 -12.92
CA CYS A 147 -19.68 3.08 -12.66
C CYS A 147 -18.74 3.21 -11.44
N VAL A 148 -18.81 2.25 -10.52
CA VAL A 148 -17.98 2.20 -9.31
C VAL A 148 -17.70 0.76 -8.89
N GLN A 149 -16.55 0.51 -8.24
CA GLN A 149 -16.21 -0.81 -7.73
C GLN A 149 -16.74 -1.01 -6.30
N GLN A 150 -17.31 -2.20 -6.05
CA GLN A 150 -17.80 -2.65 -4.75
C GLN A 150 -16.69 -2.74 -3.70
N GLY A 151 -17.04 -2.42 -2.44
CA GLY A 151 -16.16 -2.58 -1.27
C GLY A 151 -15.04 -1.54 -1.21
N THR A 152 -15.22 -0.42 -1.90
CA THR A 152 -14.31 0.72 -1.90
C THR A 152 -14.85 1.87 -1.05
N THR A 153 -13.96 2.79 -0.62
CA THR A 153 -14.34 4.09 -0.04
C THR A 153 -15.08 4.92 -1.08
N THR A 154 -14.70 4.78 -2.34
CA THR A 154 -15.25 5.55 -3.46
C THR A 154 -16.71 5.20 -3.75
N GLU A 155 -17.15 3.96 -3.48
CA GLU A 155 -18.57 3.59 -3.51
C GLU A 155 -19.39 4.37 -2.44
N LEU A 156 -18.86 4.48 -1.22
CA LEU A 156 -19.52 5.20 -0.13
C LEU A 156 -19.52 6.72 -0.35
N ASN A 157 -18.38 7.28 -0.72
CA ASN A 157 -18.22 8.71 -0.96
C ASN A 157 -19.07 9.17 -2.15
N LEU A 158 -19.27 8.34 -3.17
CA LEU A 158 -20.13 8.64 -4.32
C LEU A 158 -21.56 8.95 -3.84
N ALA A 159 -22.14 8.09 -3.02
CA ALA A 159 -23.49 8.28 -2.48
C ALA A 159 -23.58 9.54 -1.60
N ASP A 160 -22.57 9.78 -0.77
CA ASP A 160 -22.52 10.94 0.11
C ASP A 160 -22.39 12.26 -0.68
N TYR A 161 -21.54 12.30 -1.72
CA TYR A 161 -21.35 13.47 -2.55
C TYR A 161 -22.63 13.88 -3.29
N PHE A 162 -23.30 12.92 -3.92
CA PHE A 162 -24.54 13.20 -4.64
C PHE A 162 -25.65 13.67 -3.69
N ARG A 163 -25.80 13.01 -2.52
CA ARG A 163 -26.75 13.42 -1.49
C ARG A 163 -26.46 14.83 -0.96
N ALA A 164 -25.21 15.14 -0.66
CA ALA A 164 -24.81 16.45 -0.13
C ALA A 164 -25.06 17.59 -1.10
N ASN A 165 -25.03 17.32 -2.41
CA ASN A 165 -25.28 18.30 -3.46
C ASN A 165 -26.72 18.25 -4.02
N ASN A 166 -27.63 17.48 -3.38
CA ASN A 166 -29.02 17.30 -3.82
C ASN A 166 -29.16 16.77 -5.26
N MET A 167 -28.20 15.94 -5.69
CA MET A 167 -28.17 15.32 -7.02
C MET A 167 -28.76 13.89 -6.97
N LYS A 168 -29.39 13.48 -8.05
CA LYS A 168 -29.86 12.11 -8.26
C LYS A 168 -28.70 11.25 -8.74
N LEU A 169 -28.52 10.08 -8.13
CA LEU A 169 -27.47 9.13 -8.44
C LEU A 169 -28.07 7.83 -9.02
N GLU A 170 -27.53 7.36 -10.14
CA GLU A 170 -27.66 5.99 -10.60
C GLU A 170 -26.30 5.29 -10.46
N ALA A 171 -26.05 4.62 -9.31
CA ALA A 171 -24.82 3.88 -9.10
C ALA A 171 -24.86 2.52 -9.80
N VAL A 172 -23.90 2.24 -10.67
CA VAL A 172 -23.72 0.94 -11.33
C VAL A 172 -22.48 0.28 -10.75
N VAL A 173 -22.72 -0.70 -9.86
CA VAL A 173 -21.69 -1.32 -9.02
C VAL A 173 -21.18 -2.61 -9.65
N PHE A 174 -19.85 -2.78 -9.69
CA PHE A 174 -19.17 -3.96 -10.22
C PHE A 174 -18.26 -4.60 -9.18
N ALA A 175 -18.01 -5.90 -9.32
CA ALA A 175 -17.18 -6.64 -8.36
C ALA A 175 -15.68 -6.33 -8.49
N THR A 176 -15.20 -6.02 -9.69
CA THR A 176 -13.79 -5.82 -10.00
C THR A 176 -13.52 -4.52 -10.74
N ASP A 177 -12.29 -3.98 -10.65
CA ASP A 177 -11.84 -2.83 -11.44
C ASP A 177 -11.97 -3.10 -12.95
N ALA A 178 -11.61 -4.30 -13.40
CA ALA A 178 -11.64 -4.66 -14.81
C ALA A 178 -13.08 -4.65 -15.37
N GLU A 179 -14.07 -5.12 -14.61
CA GLU A 179 -15.48 -5.06 -15.01
C GLU A 179 -15.97 -3.61 -15.03
N THR A 180 -15.59 -2.80 -14.03
CA THR A 180 -15.96 -1.38 -13.94
C THR A 180 -15.44 -0.61 -15.15
N THR A 181 -14.16 -0.78 -15.46
CA THR A 181 -13.48 -0.14 -16.60
C THR A 181 -14.12 -0.54 -17.92
N LYS A 182 -14.34 -1.84 -18.14
CA LYS A 182 -14.97 -2.36 -19.35
C LYS A 182 -16.40 -1.85 -19.53
N ALA A 183 -17.18 -1.79 -18.44
CA ALA A 183 -18.55 -1.30 -18.49
C ALA A 183 -18.60 0.19 -18.85
N TYR A 184 -17.72 1.00 -18.24
CA TYR A 184 -17.62 2.42 -18.59
C TYR A 184 -17.15 2.60 -20.04
N ASP A 185 -16.09 1.91 -20.49
CA ASP A 185 -15.56 2.03 -21.84
C ASP A 185 -16.63 1.65 -22.92
N SER A 186 -17.44 0.63 -22.66
CA SER A 186 -18.54 0.20 -23.53
C SER A 186 -19.75 1.14 -23.55
N GLY A 187 -19.78 2.18 -22.71
CA GLY A 187 -20.87 3.15 -22.66
C GLY A 187 -22.03 2.80 -21.72
N ARG A 188 -21.87 1.82 -20.83
CA ARG A 188 -22.92 1.44 -19.87
C ARG A 188 -23.15 2.51 -18.80
N CYS A 189 -22.13 3.31 -18.47
CA CYS A 189 -22.23 4.42 -17.54
C CYS A 189 -21.79 5.73 -18.19
N ASP A 190 -22.34 6.84 -17.74
CA ASP A 190 -21.97 8.20 -18.17
C ASP A 190 -20.63 8.62 -17.58
N ALA A 191 -20.38 8.25 -16.32
CA ALA A 191 -19.16 8.56 -15.58
C ALA A 191 -18.56 7.30 -14.94
N TYR A 192 -17.25 7.37 -14.65
CA TYR A 192 -16.52 6.40 -13.84
C TYR A 192 -15.90 7.13 -12.65
N THR A 193 -16.04 6.58 -11.44
CA THR A 193 -15.44 7.14 -10.23
C THR A 193 -14.56 6.13 -9.50
N THR A 194 -13.37 6.57 -9.14
CA THR A 194 -12.40 5.93 -8.26
C THR A 194 -11.40 7.00 -7.80
N ASP A 195 -10.30 6.62 -7.14
CA ASP A 195 -9.17 7.50 -6.84
C ASP A 195 -8.69 8.20 -8.11
N ALA A 196 -8.30 9.47 -8.03
CA ALA A 196 -7.87 10.25 -9.19
C ALA A 196 -6.67 9.61 -9.91
N SER A 197 -5.70 9.09 -9.13
CA SER A 197 -4.57 8.36 -9.71
C SER A 197 -5.03 7.11 -10.46
N GLY A 198 -6.05 6.42 -9.93
CA GLY A 198 -6.69 5.29 -10.57
C GLY A 198 -7.37 5.68 -11.87
N LEU A 199 -8.07 6.82 -11.91
CA LEU A 199 -8.71 7.31 -13.15
C LEU A 199 -7.68 7.60 -14.24
N TYR A 200 -6.54 8.19 -13.91
CA TYR A 200 -5.46 8.40 -14.88
C TYR A 200 -4.90 7.08 -15.40
N SER A 201 -4.76 6.07 -14.52
CA SER A 201 -4.30 4.73 -14.89
C SER A 201 -5.31 4.00 -15.78
N GLU A 202 -6.58 4.00 -15.39
CA GLU A 202 -7.65 3.33 -16.12
C GLU A 202 -7.92 3.97 -17.49
N ARG A 203 -7.76 5.29 -17.60
CA ARG A 203 -7.86 6.00 -18.88
C ARG A 203 -6.92 5.44 -19.93
N LEU A 204 -5.71 4.99 -19.56
CA LEU A 204 -4.76 4.39 -20.49
C LEU A 204 -5.25 3.06 -21.10
N LYS A 205 -6.23 2.40 -20.47
CA LYS A 205 -6.81 1.13 -20.94
C LYS A 205 -8.06 1.32 -21.82
N MET A 206 -8.56 2.56 -21.92
CA MET A 206 -9.75 2.84 -22.74
C MET A 206 -9.47 2.60 -24.23
N SER A 207 -10.49 2.25 -24.98
CA SER A 207 -10.41 2.07 -26.45
C SER A 207 -9.87 3.32 -27.15
N ASN A 208 -10.26 4.52 -26.66
CA ASN A 208 -9.77 5.81 -27.10
C ASN A 208 -9.47 6.70 -25.90
N PRO A 209 -8.26 6.63 -25.29
CA PRO A 209 -7.93 7.38 -24.08
C PRO A 209 -8.15 8.90 -24.19
N ASP A 210 -7.91 9.47 -25.37
CA ASP A 210 -8.04 10.91 -25.62
C ASP A 210 -9.48 11.41 -25.67
N ASP A 211 -10.47 10.52 -25.80
CA ASP A 211 -11.90 10.87 -25.73
C ASP A 211 -12.41 11.05 -24.32
N HIS A 212 -11.58 10.78 -23.31
CA HIS A 212 -11.92 10.83 -21.90
C HIS A 212 -11.17 11.94 -21.17
N MET A 213 -11.80 12.49 -20.14
CA MET A 213 -11.21 13.49 -19.24
C MET A 213 -11.55 13.16 -17.79
N VAL A 214 -10.59 13.41 -16.90
CA VAL A 214 -10.82 13.42 -15.47
C VAL A 214 -11.29 14.83 -15.09
N LEU A 215 -12.42 14.91 -14.39
CA LEU A 215 -12.98 16.19 -13.94
C LEU A 215 -12.09 16.81 -12.84
N PRO A 216 -12.13 18.14 -12.66
CA PRO A 216 -11.21 18.83 -11.76
C PRO A 216 -11.52 18.63 -10.27
N GLU A 217 -12.75 18.25 -9.91
CA GLU A 217 -13.14 18.09 -8.52
C GLU A 217 -12.56 16.84 -7.88
N ILE A 218 -12.00 17.03 -6.69
CA ILE A 218 -11.62 15.97 -5.77
C ILE A 218 -12.62 15.97 -4.62
N ILE A 219 -13.38 14.90 -4.48
CA ILE A 219 -14.54 14.84 -3.58
C ILE A 219 -14.27 14.18 -2.24
N SER A 220 -13.08 13.59 -2.04
CA SER A 220 -12.69 12.95 -0.78
C SER A 220 -11.19 13.04 -0.53
N LYS A 221 -10.78 12.64 0.67
CA LYS A 221 -9.39 12.36 1.01
C LYS A 221 -9.18 10.85 0.98
N GLU A 222 -8.23 10.39 0.18
CA GLU A 222 -7.86 8.98 0.07
C GLU A 222 -6.37 8.80 0.44
N PRO A 223 -6.04 8.76 1.76
CA PRO A 223 -4.68 8.47 2.20
C PRO A 223 -4.42 6.97 2.04
N LEU A 224 -3.69 6.60 1.00
CA LEU A 224 -3.36 5.21 0.70
C LEU A 224 -2.13 4.77 1.50
N GLY A 225 -2.11 3.52 1.93
CA GLY A 225 -0.95 3.03 2.65
C GLY A 225 -0.90 1.53 2.86
N PRO A 226 0.30 1.02 3.23
CA PRO A 226 0.49 -0.36 3.63
C PRO A 226 -0.28 -0.69 4.90
N SER A 227 -0.82 -1.89 4.98
CA SER A 227 -1.46 -2.38 6.21
C SER A 227 -1.01 -3.80 6.55
N VAL A 228 -0.94 -4.07 7.86
CA VAL A 228 -0.54 -5.33 8.47
C VAL A 228 -1.58 -5.79 9.48
N ARG A 229 -1.48 -7.03 9.98
CA ARG A 229 -2.27 -7.51 11.11
C ARG A 229 -1.92 -6.75 12.38
N LYS A 230 -2.89 -6.60 13.28
CA LYS A 230 -2.77 -5.78 14.50
C LYS A 230 -1.85 -6.38 15.57
N ASP A 231 -1.61 -7.67 15.54
CA ASP A 231 -1.03 -8.40 16.68
C ASP A 231 0.49 -8.58 16.59
N ASP A 232 1.15 -7.97 15.58
CA ASP A 232 2.60 -8.05 15.35
C ASP A 232 3.22 -6.66 15.25
N ILE A 233 3.61 -6.11 16.41
CA ILE A 233 4.19 -4.77 16.48
C ILE A 233 5.58 -4.69 15.82
N GLN A 234 6.37 -5.77 15.87
CA GLN A 234 7.67 -5.79 15.20
C GLN A 234 7.49 -5.71 13.69
N TRP A 235 6.54 -6.48 13.15
CA TRP A 235 6.23 -6.46 11.72
C TRP A 235 5.69 -5.10 11.28
N PHE A 236 4.80 -4.51 12.08
CA PHE A 236 4.31 -3.14 11.88
C PHE A 236 5.48 -2.15 11.76
N GLN A 237 6.45 -2.20 12.68
CA GLN A 237 7.61 -1.31 12.68
C GLN A 237 8.50 -1.54 11.45
N ILE A 238 8.74 -2.77 11.04
CA ILE A 238 9.54 -3.08 9.84
C ILE A 238 8.91 -2.45 8.59
N VAL A 239 7.61 -2.64 8.38
CA VAL A 239 6.90 -2.08 7.24
C VAL A 239 6.90 -0.54 7.29
N GLN A 240 6.63 0.03 8.46
CA GLN A 240 6.62 1.48 8.68
C GLN A 240 8.00 2.10 8.41
N TRP A 241 9.06 1.56 9.01
CA TRP A 241 10.40 2.11 8.84
C TRP A 241 10.97 1.85 7.46
N THR A 242 10.52 0.83 6.74
CA THR A 242 10.85 0.66 5.31
C THR A 242 10.36 1.87 4.50
N HIS A 243 9.11 2.28 4.70
CA HIS A 243 8.57 3.48 4.06
C HIS A 243 9.33 4.75 4.46
N TYR A 244 9.59 4.94 5.75
CA TYR A 244 10.34 6.10 6.25
C TYR A 244 11.79 6.13 5.77
N ALA A 245 12.43 4.99 5.55
CA ALA A 245 13.75 4.94 4.96
C ALA A 245 13.76 5.42 3.52
N LEU A 246 12.74 5.08 2.72
CA LEU A 246 12.57 5.56 1.35
C LEU A 246 12.43 7.09 1.29
N ILE A 247 11.61 7.68 2.19
CA ILE A 247 11.42 9.13 2.29
C ILE A 247 12.70 9.81 2.76
N THR A 248 13.33 9.30 3.82
CA THR A 248 14.58 9.85 4.38
C THR A 248 15.70 9.82 3.34
N ALA A 249 15.78 8.77 2.53
CA ALA A 249 16.77 8.68 1.47
C ALA A 249 16.56 9.76 0.40
N GLU A 250 15.32 10.01 -0.01
CA GLU A 250 15.03 11.12 -0.93
C GLU A 250 15.40 12.48 -0.33
N GLU A 251 15.07 12.71 0.95
CA GLU A 251 15.37 13.96 1.66
C GLU A 251 16.88 14.22 1.75
N LEU A 252 17.67 13.17 1.97
CA LEU A 252 19.14 13.24 2.06
C LEU A 252 19.85 13.15 0.70
N GLY A 253 19.11 13.02 -0.39
CA GLY A 253 19.68 12.88 -1.74
C GLY A 253 20.46 11.58 -1.93
N VAL A 254 20.07 10.51 -1.21
CA VAL A 254 20.58 9.16 -1.39
C VAL A 254 19.71 8.43 -2.41
N THR A 255 20.32 7.99 -3.49
CA THR A 255 19.64 7.34 -4.64
C THR A 255 20.21 5.95 -4.88
N GLN A 256 19.51 5.15 -5.68
CA GLN A 256 20.00 3.86 -6.11
C GLN A 256 21.40 3.95 -6.76
N ALA A 257 21.63 5.00 -7.54
CA ALA A 257 22.88 5.20 -8.27
C ALA A 257 24.06 5.60 -7.37
N ASN A 258 23.82 6.34 -6.27
CA ASN A 258 24.89 6.88 -5.43
C ASN A 258 25.02 6.23 -4.05
N VAL A 259 24.16 5.29 -3.68
CA VAL A 259 24.12 4.74 -2.32
C VAL A 259 25.45 4.11 -1.87
N ASP A 260 26.20 3.48 -2.77
CA ASP A 260 27.50 2.88 -2.46
C ASP A 260 28.53 3.94 -2.06
N GLU A 261 28.57 5.06 -2.80
CA GLU A 261 29.43 6.21 -2.51
C GLU A 261 29.00 6.89 -1.20
N LYS A 262 27.70 7.07 -1.00
CA LYS A 262 27.12 7.71 0.19
C LYS A 262 27.44 7.00 1.51
N ARG A 263 27.79 5.71 1.50
CA ARG A 263 28.33 5.02 2.70
C ARG A 263 29.61 5.62 3.23
N LYS A 264 30.36 6.35 2.40
CA LYS A 264 31.61 7.06 2.78
C LYS A 264 31.35 8.50 3.21
N SER A 265 30.10 8.94 3.26
CA SER A 265 29.74 10.30 3.64
C SER A 265 30.08 10.60 5.09
N ASP A 266 30.52 11.82 5.37
CA ASP A 266 30.72 12.34 6.73
C ASP A 266 29.42 12.85 7.36
N ASN A 267 28.31 12.92 6.60
CA ASN A 267 27.01 13.33 7.11
C ASN A 267 26.45 12.28 8.08
N PRO A 268 26.27 12.60 9.36
CA PRO A 268 25.81 11.62 10.36
C PRO A 268 24.44 11.03 10.07
N ALA A 269 23.52 11.79 9.43
CA ALA A 269 22.19 11.29 9.07
C ALA A 269 22.28 10.22 7.97
N ILE A 270 23.13 10.42 6.97
CA ILE A 270 23.38 9.44 5.91
C ILE A 270 24.06 8.20 6.50
N ARG A 271 25.04 8.37 7.39
CA ARG A 271 25.74 7.26 8.05
C ARG A 271 24.78 6.37 8.84
N ARG A 272 23.85 6.98 9.60
CA ARG A 272 22.81 6.25 10.35
C ARG A 272 21.83 5.54 9.40
N LEU A 273 21.32 6.24 8.39
CA LEU A 273 20.43 5.65 7.38
C LEU A 273 21.06 4.41 6.74
N LEU A 274 22.33 4.48 6.36
CA LEU A 274 23.02 3.42 5.63
C LEU A 274 23.64 2.34 6.54
N GLY A 275 23.39 2.40 7.86
CA GLY A 275 23.88 1.41 8.82
C GLY A 275 25.40 1.42 9.03
N VAL A 276 26.06 2.53 8.71
CA VAL A 276 27.50 2.75 8.97
C VAL A 276 27.74 3.18 10.41
N GLU A 277 26.73 3.77 11.04
CA GLU A 277 26.74 4.26 12.42
C GLU A 277 25.43 3.89 13.13
N GLY A 278 25.56 3.35 14.36
CA GLY A 278 24.43 2.90 15.19
C GLY A 278 23.97 1.48 14.87
N SER A 279 23.05 0.96 15.70
CA SER A 279 22.52 -0.42 15.65
C SER A 279 21.00 -0.43 15.43
N PHE A 280 20.50 0.44 14.56
CA PHE A 280 19.06 0.65 14.39
C PHE A 280 18.33 -0.54 13.73
N GLY A 281 19.04 -1.34 12.94
CA GLY A 281 18.47 -2.57 12.34
C GLY A 281 18.17 -3.63 13.39
N GLU A 282 19.03 -3.78 14.41
CA GLU A 282 18.86 -4.77 15.48
C GLU A 282 17.54 -4.59 16.23
N GLY A 283 17.15 -3.32 16.50
CA GLY A 283 15.86 -3.00 17.12
C GLY A 283 14.64 -3.45 16.32
N LEU A 284 14.80 -3.62 15.01
CA LEU A 284 13.78 -4.16 14.10
C LEU A 284 13.90 -5.68 13.89
N GLY A 285 14.95 -6.34 14.43
CA GLY A 285 15.28 -7.74 14.11
C GLY A 285 15.87 -7.92 12.71
N LEU A 286 16.45 -6.85 12.14
CA LEU A 286 17.12 -6.80 10.86
C LEU A 286 18.62 -6.55 11.03
N THR A 287 19.39 -6.66 9.95
CA THR A 287 20.79 -6.21 9.93
C THR A 287 20.88 -4.68 9.88
N ASN A 288 21.97 -4.10 10.36
CA ASN A 288 22.10 -2.63 10.44
C ASN A 288 22.10 -1.95 9.07
N ASP A 289 22.44 -2.66 8.02
CA ASP A 289 22.45 -2.20 6.63
C ASP A 289 21.08 -2.35 5.90
N TRP A 290 19.99 -2.60 6.64
CA TRP A 290 18.66 -2.83 6.07
C TRP A 290 18.20 -1.73 5.13
N ALA A 291 18.36 -0.46 5.49
CA ALA A 291 17.95 0.67 4.66
C ALA A 291 18.91 0.87 3.46
N TYR A 292 20.21 0.60 3.61
CA TYR A 292 21.13 0.54 2.47
C TYR A 292 20.66 -0.49 1.43
N ARG A 293 20.25 -1.69 1.87
CA ARG A 293 19.74 -2.75 0.98
C ARG A 293 18.50 -2.29 0.23
N ILE A 294 17.56 -1.62 0.90
CA ILE A 294 16.38 -1.04 0.27
C ILE A 294 16.79 -0.12 -0.88
N ILE A 295 17.62 0.88 -0.58
CA ILE A 295 17.98 1.92 -1.55
C ILE A 295 18.82 1.34 -2.68
N LYS A 296 19.73 0.41 -2.38
CA LYS A 296 20.57 -0.28 -3.37
C LYS A 296 19.75 -1.04 -4.41
N HIS A 297 18.69 -1.71 -3.98
CA HIS A 297 17.89 -2.57 -4.85
C HIS A 297 16.68 -1.86 -5.46
N VAL A 298 16.09 -0.89 -4.75
CA VAL A 298 14.80 -0.31 -5.14
C VAL A 298 14.89 1.20 -5.38
N GLY A 299 15.86 1.89 -4.77
CA GLY A 299 15.96 3.34 -4.82
C GLY A 299 15.20 4.02 -3.67
N ASN A 300 15.07 5.35 -3.74
CA ASN A 300 14.33 6.16 -2.77
C ASN A 300 12.86 6.39 -3.22
N TYR A 301 12.05 7.05 -2.37
CA TYR A 301 10.64 7.29 -2.66
C TYR A 301 10.43 8.12 -3.94
N GLY A 302 11.27 9.12 -4.19
CA GLY A 302 11.21 9.94 -5.40
C GLY A 302 11.47 9.14 -6.67
N GLU A 303 12.44 8.23 -6.65
CA GLU A 303 12.76 7.35 -7.77
C GLU A 303 11.61 6.36 -8.03
N ILE A 304 11.02 5.80 -6.95
CA ILE A 304 9.85 4.91 -7.04
C ILE A 304 8.64 5.65 -7.63
N PHE A 305 8.35 6.84 -7.12
CA PHE A 305 7.23 7.66 -7.60
C PHE A 305 7.39 7.98 -9.08
N GLU A 306 8.56 8.51 -9.47
CA GLU A 306 8.83 9.01 -10.82
C GLU A 306 8.70 7.93 -11.88
N ARG A 307 9.28 6.73 -11.64
CA ARG A 307 9.22 5.64 -12.62
C ARG A 307 7.86 4.96 -12.74
N ASN A 308 7.01 5.01 -11.68
CA ASN A 308 5.75 4.27 -11.67
C ASN A 308 4.54 5.15 -12.01
N VAL A 309 4.44 6.34 -11.43
CA VAL A 309 3.29 7.23 -11.57
C VAL A 309 3.65 8.65 -11.99
N GLY A 310 4.92 9.06 -11.81
CA GLY A 310 5.42 10.40 -12.05
C GLY A 310 5.53 10.77 -13.54
N MET A 311 6.16 11.89 -13.81
CA MET A 311 6.29 12.43 -15.17
C MET A 311 7.11 11.54 -16.11
N GLY A 312 7.97 10.67 -15.57
CA GLY A 312 8.71 9.63 -16.30
C GLY A 312 7.88 8.40 -16.68
N SER A 313 6.66 8.28 -16.14
CA SER A 313 5.74 7.16 -16.41
C SER A 313 4.71 7.53 -17.49
N PRO A 314 4.00 6.54 -18.06
CA PRO A 314 2.88 6.80 -18.98
C PRO A 314 1.71 7.55 -18.32
N ILE A 315 1.57 7.48 -16.98
CA ILE A 315 0.47 8.07 -16.21
C ILE A 315 0.66 9.58 -16.04
N LYS A 316 1.91 10.05 -15.89
CA LYS A 316 2.32 11.46 -15.83
C LYS A 316 1.65 12.28 -14.74
N ILE A 317 1.59 11.75 -13.51
CA ILE A 317 1.06 12.46 -12.35
C ILE A 317 2.17 13.33 -11.74
N ALA A 318 1.85 14.61 -11.48
CA ALA A 318 2.71 15.50 -10.71
C ALA A 318 2.77 15.07 -9.24
N ARG A 319 3.90 15.32 -8.56
CA ARG A 319 4.10 14.95 -7.15
C ARG A 319 3.00 15.49 -6.23
N GLY A 320 2.63 16.77 -6.35
CA GLY A 320 1.61 17.39 -5.52
C GLY A 320 1.82 17.11 -4.03
N LEU A 321 0.77 16.63 -3.34
CA LEU A 321 0.85 16.25 -1.92
C LEU A 321 1.85 15.10 -1.64
N ASN A 322 2.23 14.35 -2.66
CA ASN A 322 3.21 13.27 -2.56
C ASN A 322 4.67 13.76 -2.61
N ALA A 323 4.91 15.07 -2.74
CA ALA A 323 6.23 15.65 -2.57
C ALA A 323 6.67 15.61 -1.09
N LEU A 324 7.98 15.74 -0.85
CA LEU A 324 8.51 15.87 0.51
C LEU A 324 7.96 17.12 1.19
N TRP A 325 7.85 17.08 2.51
CA TRP A 325 7.39 18.19 3.35
C TRP A 325 8.13 19.51 3.09
N ASN A 326 9.45 19.45 2.86
CA ASN A 326 10.29 20.62 2.55
C ASN A 326 10.20 21.07 1.07
N LYS A 327 9.38 20.37 0.26
CA LYS A 327 9.08 20.70 -1.14
C LYS A 327 7.58 20.94 -1.37
N GLY A 328 6.84 21.26 -0.29
CA GLY A 328 5.42 21.59 -0.34
C GLY A 328 4.45 20.42 -0.33
N GLY A 329 4.92 19.20 -0.09
CA GLY A 329 4.09 18.00 0.04
C GLY A 329 3.87 17.58 1.49
N LEU A 330 3.40 16.35 1.67
CA LEU A 330 3.07 15.74 2.96
C LEU A 330 3.94 14.53 3.30
N GLN A 331 4.86 14.12 2.44
CA GLN A 331 5.77 13.03 2.76
C GLN A 331 6.79 13.49 3.80
N TYR A 332 6.66 12.92 5.01
CA TYR A 332 7.43 13.29 6.19
C TYR A 332 7.82 12.04 6.97
N ALA A 333 9.10 11.83 7.19
CA ALA A 333 9.60 10.71 7.96
C ALA A 333 10.20 11.15 9.30
N PRO A 334 9.97 10.41 10.39
CA PRO A 334 10.69 10.61 11.64
C PRO A 334 12.19 10.33 11.45
N PRO A 335 13.08 11.02 12.21
CA PRO A 335 14.52 10.81 12.08
C PRO A 335 14.96 9.44 12.61
N ILE A 336 15.92 8.82 11.95
CA ILE A 336 16.63 7.62 12.44
C ILE A 336 17.68 8.06 13.47
N ARG A 337 17.37 7.88 14.78
CA ARG A 337 18.22 8.28 15.90
C ARG A 337 18.08 7.31 17.08
#